data_fb0836b0afc58353ebd8b1cb0676fed4
#
_entry.id   fb0836b0afc58353ebd8b1cb0676fed4
#
_cell.length_a   1.000
_cell.length_b   1.000
_cell.length_c   1.000
_cell.angle_alpha   90.00
_cell.angle_beta   90.00
_cell.angle_gamma   90.00
#
_symmetry.space_group_name_H-M   'P 1'
#
loop_
_entity.id
_entity.type
_entity.pdbx_description
1 polymer ?
#
loop_
_entity_poly.entity_id
_entity_poly.type
_entity_poly.pdbx_seq_one_letter_code
_entity_poly.pdbx_strand_id
1 'polypeptide(L)'
;MRPSLHGHNDPKFSSVTAGATRREMLCLAAASALAAATSSAKATPDGQITIGSHVSLAPVWFDPAETEGIITPFMLMYAMHDAMAKALPGNTIAPSLAESWTMAEDGMSYGFTLRPGARFHNGEPVTAEDVKFSFERYRGSSHRLMKDRVATVEAPDPLHVRFRLKAPWPDFLTFYSGASGAGWIVPKKYVEQVGETGFKKAPVGAGPYKFVSFTPGVELACEAFEGYWRKVPPIKQLVFKVIPDEVTRLAALQRGEIDIAYSIRGELAEELKHTPGLTITAAVGSTPFWIYFPEQWDPKSPWHDQRVRQAVSFAIDRNTMNDALALGHCHLTGSVFPENFDFYWQPPEPQYDPARAKKLLVEAGFPNGFNAGDYTCDASYANIGEVALNNLKEVGIQVRLRPLERAAFFSAYLEKKLKGIVQGASGAFGNVATRAEAFVVKGGTYAYGSYPDIDALFAEQATEMDRAKRTALLHRLQQLVHEKYIFAPIWQNALLSGVGRRVDQSGFGLIKGFPYTAPYEDLTLKD
;
A
#
# COMPACT_ATOMS: atom_id res chain seq x y z
N MET A 1 -47.40 -23.71 51.00
CA MET A 1 -47.36 -23.91 52.49
C MET A 1 -46.25 -23.02 53.02
N ARG A 2 -46.59 -21.98 53.75
CA ARG A 2 -45.72 -21.32 54.74
C ARG A 2 -45.74 -22.19 56.00
N PRO A 3 -44.78 -22.10 56.96
CA PRO A 3 -44.43 -20.92 57.77
C PRO A 3 -42.89 -20.83 58.02
N SER A 4 -42.33 -19.82 58.47
CA SER A 4 -42.39 -18.79 59.55
C SER A 4 -41.15 -18.87 60.46
N LEU A 5 -40.44 -17.71 60.50
CA LEU A 5 -40.15 -16.84 61.66
C LEU A 5 -38.99 -17.13 62.62
N HIS A 6 -38.30 -16.05 62.95
CA HIS A 6 -37.51 -15.64 64.14
C HIS A 6 -36.00 -15.87 64.03
N GLY A 7 -35.11 -14.94 64.44
CA GLY A 7 -35.26 -13.66 65.11
C GLY A 7 -33.90 -13.01 65.35
N HIS A 8 -33.97 -11.75 65.61
CA HIS A 8 -33.03 -10.79 66.18
C HIS A 8 -31.63 -11.19 66.65
N ASN A 9 -30.58 -10.45 66.23
CA ASN A 9 -29.83 -9.62 67.19
C ASN A 9 -28.81 -8.71 66.43
N ASP A 10 -29.00 -7.40 66.65
CA ASP A 10 -27.97 -6.37 66.39
C ASP A 10 -26.89 -6.39 67.48
N PRO A 11 -25.66 -6.01 67.13
CA PRO A 11 -24.90 -5.17 68.03
C PRO A 11 -24.31 -3.92 67.35
N LYS A 12 -24.75 -2.81 67.89
CA LYS A 12 -24.09 -1.51 68.14
C LYS A 12 -22.80 -1.19 67.38
N PHE A 13 -22.92 -0.19 66.50
CA PHE A 13 -21.80 0.65 66.06
C PHE A 13 -21.22 1.44 67.20
N SER A 14 -19.90 1.28 67.47
CA SER A 14 -19.10 2.23 68.21
C SER A 14 -18.17 2.96 67.24
N SER A 15 -18.38 4.23 67.05
CA SER A 15 -17.53 5.13 66.32
C SER A 15 -16.21 5.35 67.06
N VAL A 16 -15.09 4.90 66.46
CA VAL A 16 -13.75 5.31 66.85
C VAL A 16 -13.22 6.24 65.74
N THR A 17 -13.28 7.54 66.00
CA THR A 17 -12.58 8.55 65.24
C THR A 17 -11.10 8.53 65.68
N ALA A 18 -10.25 7.81 64.92
CA ALA A 18 -8.81 7.94 65.04
C ALA A 18 -8.36 9.14 64.18
N GLY A 19 -8.03 10.26 64.82
CA GLY A 19 -7.44 11.43 64.17
C GLY A 19 -6.02 11.12 63.69
N ALA A 20 -5.81 11.19 62.36
CA ALA A 20 -4.49 11.08 61.76
C ALA A 20 -3.60 12.24 62.25
N THR A 21 -2.43 11.90 62.73
CA THR A 21 -1.46 12.92 63.22
C THR A 21 -0.89 13.75 62.07
N ARG A 22 -0.53 15.01 62.37
CA ARG A 22 0.08 15.95 61.40
C ARG A 22 1.29 15.37 60.67
N ARG A 23 1.93 14.35 61.24
CA ARG A 23 3.10 13.65 60.66
C ARG A 23 2.68 12.63 59.61
N GLU A 24 1.53 11.96 59.77
CA GLU A 24 0.98 10.99 58.81
C GLU A 24 0.39 11.70 57.58
N MET A 25 -0.20 12.89 57.76
CA MET A 25 -0.66 13.70 56.63
C MET A 25 0.52 14.29 55.82
N LEU A 26 1.65 14.61 56.44
CA LEU A 26 2.86 15.04 55.73
C LEU A 26 3.52 13.88 54.96
N CYS A 27 3.49 12.66 55.47
CA CYS A 27 3.99 11.49 54.73
C CYS A 27 3.09 11.10 53.52
N LEU A 28 1.76 11.22 53.64
CA LEU A 28 0.84 11.02 52.52
C LEU A 28 0.96 12.10 51.44
N ALA A 29 1.19 13.36 51.82
CA ALA A 29 1.44 14.46 50.88
C ALA A 29 2.78 14.32 50.14
N ALA A 30 3.83 13.83 50.82
CA ALA A 30 5.13 13.56 50.22
C ALA A 30 5.09 12.34 49.25
N ALA A 31 4.33 11.29 49.60
CA ALA A 31 4.15 10.14 48.70
C ALA A 31 3.30 10.48 47.46
N SER A 32 2.30 11.37 47.58
CA SER A 32 1.53 11.88 46.45
C SER A 32 2.31 12.80 45.52
N ALA A 33 3.26 13.56 46.07
CA ALA A 33 4.15 14.44 45.28
C ALA A 33 5.25 13.67 44.53
N LEU A 34 5.70 12.51 45.06
CA LEU A 34 6.64 11.64 44.32
C LEU A 34 5.97 10.79 43.24
N ALA A 35 4.68 10.49 43.36
CA ALA A 35 3.93 9.78 42.32
C ALA A 35 3.52 10.65 41.11
N ALA A 36 3.58 11.99 41.25
CA ALA A 36 3.25 12.94 40.16
C ALA A 36 4.45 13.37 39.33
N ALA A 37 5.68 12.89 39.63
CA ALA A 37 6.92 13.28 38.96
C ALA A 37 7.54 12.19 38.07
N THR A 38 6.80 11.14 37.71
CA THR A 38 7.17 10.33 36.55
C THR A 38 6.65 11.00 35.29
N SER A 39 7.18 12.19 34.96
CA SER A 39 7.20 12.63 33.58
C SER A 39 7.95 11.54 32.80
N SER A 40 7.26 10.79 31.98
CA SER A 40 7.88 9.93 30.97
C SER A 40 8.89 10.80 30.24
N ALA A 41 10.17 10.68 30.58
CA ALA A 41 11.23 11.34 29.81
C ALA A 41 11.05 10.85 28.38
N LYS A 42 10.65 11.74 27.48
CA LYS A 42 10.62 11.41 26.05
C LYS A 42 12.03 10.98 25.70
N ALA A 43 12.21 9.74 25.30
CA ALA A 43 13.51 9.26 24.85
C ALA A 43 13.99 10.20 23.74
N THR A 44 15.15 10.80 23.92
CA THR A 44 15.76 11.65 22.89
C THR A 44 16.20 10.77 21.73
N PRO A 45 15.88 11.11 20.47
CA PRO A 45 16.32 10.35 19.31
C PRO A 45 17.84 10.20 19.26
N ASP A 46 18.34 8.98 19.00
CA ASP A 46 19.78 8.70 18.92
C ASP A 46 20.12 7.79 17.75
N GLY A 47 21.39 7.78 17.33
CA GLY A 47 21.91 6.92 16.29
C GLY A 47 21.47 7.27 14.87
N GLN A 48 21.86 6.42 13.94
CA GLN A 48 21.55 6.55 12.51
C GLN A 48 21.13 5.21 11.92
N ILE A 49 20.15 5.24 11.03
CA ILE A 49 19.79 4.11 10.14
C ILE A 49 19.99 4.52 8.69
N THR A 50 20.62 3.64 7.90
CA THR A 50 20.92 3.87 6.49
C THR A 50 20.21 2.82 5.64
N ILE A 51 19.35 3.29 4.72
CA ILE A 51 18.61 2.45 3.76
C ILE A 51 19.26 2.55 2.38
N GLY A 52 19.78 1.45 1.86
CA GLY A 52 20.29 1.37 0.50
C GLY A 52 19.14 1.30 -0.51
N SER A 53 18.93 2.38 -1.25
CA SER A 53 17.88 2.48 -2.28
C SER A 53 18.33 1.86 -3.60
N HIS A 54 17.43 1.11 -4.24
CA HIS A 54 17.66 0.48 -5.54
C HIS A 54 17.51 1.45 -6.73
N VAL A 55 17.05 2.67 -6.50
CA VAL A 55 16.83 3.70 -7.52
C VAL A 55 17.47 5.01 -7.13
N SER A 56 17.78 5.83 -8.12
CA SER A 56 18.19 7.22 -7.93
C SER A 56 17.01 8.05 -7.41
N LEU A 57 17.27 8.88 -6.41
CA LEU A 57 16.29 9.78 -5.84
C LEU A 57 16.20 11.06 -6.69
N ALA A 58 15.00 11.52 -6.96
CA ALA A 58 14.77 12.72 -7.76
C ALA A 58 14.17 13.85 -6.91
N PRO A 59 14.65 15.11 -7.02
CA PRO A 59 14.10 16.24 -6.25
C PRO A 59 12.59 16.47 -6.46
N VAL A 60 12.03 16.05 -7.60
CA VAL A 60 10.59 16.10 -7.84
C VAL A 60 9.79 15.26 -6.84
N TRP A 61 10.39 14.24 -6.23
CA TRP A 61 9.76 13.42 -5.20
C TRP A 61 9.70 14.08 -3.83
N PHE A 62 10.37 15.23 -3.66
CA PHE A 62 10.32 16.01 -2.41
C PHE A 62 9.09 16.92 -2.37
N ASP A 63 8.37 17.07 -3.50
CA ASP A 63 7.15 17.84 -3.58
C ASP A 63 5.95 16.94 -3.89
N PRO A 64 5.06 16.70 -2.92
CA PRO A 64 3.87 15.87 -3.15
C PRO A 64 2.99 16.34 -4.30
N ALA A 65 3.01 17.63 -4.63
CA ALA A 65 2.17 18.18 -5.69
C ALA A 65 2.60 17.74 -7.10
N GLU A 66 3.88 17.41 -7.30
CA GLU A 66 4.42 17.04 -8.62
C GLU A 66 4.67 15.53 -8.77
N THR A 67 4.45 14.76 -7.72
CA THR A 67 4.78 13.33 -7.71
C THR A 67 3.84 12.55 -8.63
N GLU A 68 4.36 12.10 -9.76
CA GLU A 68 3.63 11.25 -10.71
C GLU A 68 3.65 9.77 -10.30
N GLY A 69 4.72 9.32 -9.65
CA GLY A 69 4.82 7.95 -9.13
C GLY A 69 4.05 7.79 -7.83
N ILE A 70 3.27 6.71 -7.74
CA ILE A 70 2.40 6.42 -6.58
C ILE A 70 2.96 5.30 -5.70
N ILE A 71 4.18 4.83 -5.96
CA ILE A 71 4.83 3.72 -5.24
C ILE A 71 6.15 4.19 -4.64
N THR A 72 7.22 4.24 -5.44
CA THR A 72 8.58 4.53 -4.95
C THR A 72 8.73 5.89 -4.27
N PRO A 73 8.13 6.99 -4.77
CA PRO A 73 8.21 8.29 -4.10
C PRO A 73 7.60 8.30 -2.70
N PHE A 74 6.66 7.40 -2.39
CA PHE A 74 6.05 7.32 -1.07
C PHE A 74 7.05 6.93 0.02
N MET A 75 8.16 6.28 -0.35
CA MET A 75 9.29 6.08 0.57
C MET A 75 9.75 7.41 1.20
N LEU A 76 9.89 8.46 0.39
CA LEU A 76 10.31 9.78 0.85
C LEU A 76 9.17 10.59 1.45
N MET A 77 7.97 10.49 0.90
CA MET A 77 6.80 11.19 1.42
C MET A 77 6.45 10.75 2.84
N TYR A 78 6.52 9.44 3.14
CA TYR A 78 6.28 8.94 4.50
C TYR A 78 7.35 9.38 5.51
N ALA A 79 8.56 9.64 5.04
CA ALA A 79 9.62 10.19 5.90
C ALA A 79 9.40 11.67 6.19
N MET A 80 9.22 12.50 5.16
CA MET A 80 9.29 13.96 5.28
C MET A 80 7.94 14.66 5.38
N HIS A 81 6.88 14.07 4.83
CA HIS A 81 5.56 14.70 4.76
C HIS A 81 4.52 13.91 5.54
N ASP A 82 3.36 14.52 5.71
CA ASP A 82 2.19 13.83 6.21
C ASP A 82 0.94 14.18 5.38
N ALA A 83 -0.03 13.26 5.38
CA ALA A 83 -1.26 13.38 4.61
C ALA A 83 -2.46 13.62 5.53
N MET A 84 -3.59 14.03 4.96
CA MET A 84 -4.85 14.11 5.69
C MET A 84 -5.27 12.74 6.24
N ALA A 85 -5.22 11.73 5.40
CA ALA A 85 -5.33 10.31 5.74
C ALA A 85 -4.29 9.52 4.96
N LYS A 86 -3.71 8.48 5.54
CA LYS A 86 -2.70 7.63 4.87
C LYS A 86 -2.78 6.20 5.40
N ALA A 87 -2.15 5.27 4.68
CA ALA A 87 -2.01 3.92 5.19
C ALA A 87 -1.04 3.86 6.37
N LEU A 88 -1.45 3.20 7.44
CA LEU A 88 -0.66 2.91 8.64
C LEU A 88 -0.82 1.43 9.00
N PRO A 89 0.00 0.88 9.90
CA PRO A 89 -0.17 -0.50 10.35
C PRO A 89 -1.60 -0.78 10.83
N GLY A 90 -2.22 -1.81 10.24
CA GLY A 90 -3.58 -2.23 10.58
C GLY A 90 -4.73 -1.43 9.96
N ASN A 91 -4.45 -0.29 9.28
CA ASN A 91 -5.49 0.50 8.63
C ASN A 91 -4.96 1.18 7.37
N THR A 92 -5.51 0.84 6.21
CA THR A 92 -5.08 1.40 4.90
C THR A 92 -5.59 2.82 4.62
N ILE A 93 -6.57 3.31 5.40
CA ILE A 93 -7.05 4.70 5.38
C ILE A 93 -7.16 5.17 6.84
N ALA A 94 -6.01 5.39 7.46
CA ALA A 94 -5.94 5.82 8.85
C ALA A 94 -5.99 7.35 8.98
N PRO A 95 -6.62 7.89 10.04
CA PRO A 95 -6.49 9.30 10.42
C PRO A 95 -5.02 9.68 10.60
N SER A 96 -4.63 10.84 10.00
CA SER A 96 -3.28 11.38 10.11
C SER A 96 -3.34 12.86 10.46
N LEU A 97 -3.06 13.82 9.57
CA LEU A 97 -3.27 15.25 9.86
C LEU A 97 -4.76 15.58 10.07
N ALA A 98 -5.68 14.88 9.42
CA ALA A 98 -7.06 14.85 9.84
C ALA A 98 -7.24 13.82 10.97
N GLU A 99 -7.80 14.24 12.11
CA GLU A 99 -8.17 13.29 13.18
C GLU A 99 -9.49 12.57 12.88
N SER A 100 -10.36 13.18 12.08
CA SER A 100 -11.64 12.61 11.66
C SER A 100 -12.15 13.23 10.36
N TRP A 101 -13.11 12.55 9.75
CA TRP A 101 -13.86 13.06 8.61
C TRP A 101 -15.29 12.52 8.60
N THR A 102 -16.16 13.25 7.88
CA THR A 102 -17.54 12.86 7.63
C THR A 102 -17.87 13.05 6.16
N MET A 103 -18.70 12.17 5.63
CA MET A 103 -19.33 12.32 4.32
C MET A 103 -20.77 12.76 4.53
N ALA A 104 -21.24 13.74 3.76
CA ALA A 104 -22.63 14.12 3.76
C ALA A 104 -23.53 12.98 3.22
N GLU A 105 -24.79 12.91 3.67
CA GLU A 105 -25.73 11.84 3.28
C GLU A 105 -25.96 11.77 1.76
N ASP A 106 -25.92 12.91 1.07
CA ASP A 106 -26.04 13.00 -0.38
C ASP A 106 -24.76 12.63 -1.14
N GLY A 107 -23.66 12.31 -0.43
CA GLY A 107 -22.36 12.00 -1.03
C GLY A 107 -21.68 13.16 -1.75
N MET A 108 -22.20 14.38 -1.64
CA MET A 108 -21.75 15.57 -2.35
C MET A 108 -20.67 16.36 -1.63
N SER A 109 -20.35 16.01 -0.39
CA SER A 109 -19.28 16.69 0.34
C SER A 109 -18.62 15.80 1.40
N TYR A 110 -17.33 16.10 1.65
CA TYR A 110 -16.55 15.54 2.74
C TYR A 110 -16.04 16.67 3.64
N GLY A 111 -16.31 16.56 4.93
CA GLY A 111 -15.78 17.45 5.96
C GLY A 111 -14.67 16.78 6.73
N PHE A 112 -13.55 17.47 6.92
CA PHE A 112 -12.40 16.99 7.71
C PHE A 112 -12.15 17.89 8.90
N THR A 113 -11.85 17.30 10.04
CA THR A 113 -11.35 18.01 11.22
C THR A 113 -9.85 17.73 11.35
N LEU A 114 -9.05 18.79 11.33
CA LEU A 114 -7.60 18.68 11.48
C LEU A 114 -7.22 18.38 12.93
N ARG A 115 -6.11 17.71 13.10
CA ARG A 115 -5.52 17.40 14.41
C ARG A 115 -4.99 18.68 15.07
N PRO A 116 -5.52 19.07 16.23
CA PRO A 116 -5.01 20.23 16.95
C PRO A 116 -3.53 20.06 17.32
N GLY A 117 -2.73 21.11 17.13
CA GLY A 117 -1.32 21.12 17.50
C GLY A 117 -0.36 20.44 16.53
N ALA A 118 -0.84 19.85 15.42
CA ALA A 118 0.03 19.38 14.35
C ALA A 118 0.87 20.54 13.78
N ARG A 119 2.17 20.30 13.54
CA ARG A 119 3.11 21.32 13.07
C ARG A 119 3.92 20.82 11.90
N PHE A 120 4.30 21.75 11.04
CA PHE A 120 5.35 21.55 10.05
C PHE A 120 6.76 21.60 10.71
N HIS A 121 7.76 21.12 9.96
CA HIS A 121 9.16 21.08 10.40
C HIS A 121 9.75 22.47 10.75
N ASN A 122 9.21 23.53 10.15
CA ASN A 122 9.60 24.93 10.45
C ASN A 122 8.88 25.51 11.69
N GLY A 123 8.05 24.70 12.36
CA GLY A 123 7.32 25.07 13.58
C GLY A 123 5.96 25.73 13.35
N GLU A 124 5.59 26.06 12.10
CA GLU A 124 4.26 26.58 11.78
C GLU A 124 3.16 25.54 12.03
N PRO A 125 1.98 25.95 12.51
CA PRO A 125 0.85 25.04 12.66
C PRO A 125 0.34 24.57 11.28
N VAL A 126 -0.13 23.33 11.19
CA VAL A 126 -0.88 22.85 10.02
C VAL A 126 -2.30 23.38 10.09
N THR A 127 -2.78 24.02 9.03
CA THR A 127 -4.09 24.67 8.96
C THR A 127 -4.90 24.21 7.75
N ALA A 128 -6.21 24.51 7.79
CA ALA A 128 -7.14 24.24 6.68
C ALA A 128 -6.73 24.98 5.38
N GLU A 129 -6.10 26.15 5.50
CA GLU A 129 -5.57 26.89 4.34
C GLU A 129 -4.40 26.16 3.67
N ASP A 130 -3.56 25.44 4.43
CA ASP A 130 -2.48 24.61 3.87
C ASP A 130 -3.06 23.42 3.12
N VAL A 131 -4.15 22.82 3.62
CA VAL A 131 -4.85 21.72 2.95
C VAL A 131 -5.45 22.19 1.62
N LYS A 132 -6.19 23.30 1.64
CA LYS A 132 -6.75 23.91 0.43
C LYS A 132 -5.67 24.24 -0.59
N PHE A 133 -4.62 24.91 -0.18
CA PHE A 133 -3.46 25.26 -1.02
C PHE A 133 -2.81 24.01 -1.62
N SER A 134 -2.54 22.97 -0.82
CA SER A 134 -1.92 21.73 -1.28
C SER A 134 -2.75 21.04 -2.34
N PHE A 135 -4.08 20.98 -2.15
CA PHE A 135 -5.00 20.43 -3.15
C PHE A 135 -5.06 21.28 -4.42
N GLU A 136 -5.13 22.61 -4.31
CA GLU A 136 -5.24 23.51 -5.45
C GLU A 136 -4.00 23.46 -6.34
N ARG A 137 -2.81 23.31 -5.77
CA ARG A 137 -1.55 23.20 -6.51
C ARG A 137 -1.24 21.78 -7.00
N TYR A 138 -1.98 20.76 -6.55
CA TYR A 138 -1.72 19.36 -6.92
C TYR A 138 -1.85 19.13 -8.42
N ARG A 139 -0.81 18.52 -9.01
CA ARG A 139 -0.68 18.18 -10.44
C ARG A 139 -0.04 16.79 -10.68
N GLY A 140 -0.02 15.95 -9.63
CA GLY A 140 0.51 14.58 -9.70
C GLY A 140 -0.41 13.61 -10.45
N SER A 141 -0.15 12.31 -10.29
CA SER A 141 -0.75 11.20 -11.06
C SER A 141 -2.27 11.20 -11.15
N SER A 142 -2.98 11.67 -10.11
CA SER A 142 -4.45 11.73 -10.09
C SER A 142 -5.02 13.13 -10.29
N HIS A 143 -4.20 14.08 -10.78
CA HIS A 143 -4.60 15.47 -10.94
C HIS A 143 -5.92 15.62 -11.71
N ARG A 144 -6.01 15.04 -12.90
CA ARG A 144 -7.20 15.14 -13.74
C ARG A 144 -8.43 14.59 -13.05
N LEU A 145 -8.35 13.38 -12.52
CA LEU A 145 -9.45 12.72 -11.80
C LEU A 145 -9.97 13.58 -10.64
N MET A 146 -9.05 14.09 -9.81
CA MET A 146 -9.40 14.90 -8.65
C MET A 146 -10.05 16.24 -9.05
N LYS A 147 -9.47 16.94 -10.04
CA LYS A 147 -9.98 18.24 -10.50
C LYS A 147 -11.30 18.13 -11.28
N ASP A 148 -11.50 17.02 -11.99
CA ASP A 148 -12.75 16.78 -12.70
C ASP A 148 -13.93 16.51 -11.74
N ARG A 149 -13.68 15.96 -10.55
CA ARG A 149 -14.71 15.54 -9.59
C ARG A 149 -14.92 16.49 -8.41
N VAL A 150 -13.87 17.19 -7.97
CA VAL A 150 -13.98 18.19 -6.88
C VAL A 150 -14.40 19.54 -7.45
N ALA A 151 -15.46 20.12 -6.89
CA ALA A 151 -15.94 21.44 -7.28
C ALA A 151 -15.18 22.56 -6.55
N THR A 152 -15.10 22.48 -5.21
CA THR A 152 -14.43 23.47 -4.36
C THR A 152 -13.82 22.84 -3.12
N VAL A 153 -12.79 23.50 -2.58
CA VAL A 153 -12.24 23.22 -1.24
C VAL A 153 -12.41 24.48 -0.40
N GLU A 154 -13.09 24.35 0.72
CA GLU A 154 -13.40 25.42 1.65
C GLU A 154 -12.61 25.24 2.95
N ALA A 155 -12.09 26.33 3.49
CA ALA A 155 -11.42 26.40 4.79
C ALA A 155 -12.19 27.40 5.69
N PRO A 156 -13.32 27.00 6.31
CA PRO A 156 -14.18 27.90 7.07
C PRO A 156 -13.49 28.44 8.34
N ASP A 157 -12.55 27.69 8.88
CA ASP A 157 -11.71 28.06 10.01
C ASP A 157 -10.40 27.28 9.97
N PRO A 158 -9.42 27.54 10.87
CA PRO A 158 -8.10 26.92 10.80
C PRO A 158 -8.08 25.39 10.92
N LEU A 159 -9.09 24.74 11.49
CA LEU A 159 -9.12 23.32 11.77
C LEU A 159 -10.13 22.52 10.94
N HIS A 160 -10.98 23.19 10.16
CA HIS A 160 -12.00 22.50 9.37
C HIS A 160 -11.81 22.73 7.88
N VAL A 161 -11.89 21.64 7.11
CA VAL A 161 -11.82 21.65 5.64
C VAL A 161 -13.05 20.96 5.08
N ARG A 162 -13.65 21.53 4.03
CA ARG A 162 -14.76 20.90 3.33
C ARG A 162 -14.47 20.80 1.84
N PHE A 163 -14.54 19.59 1.31
CA PHE A 163 -14.52 19.31 -0.12
C PHE A 163 -15.94 19.20 -0.62
N ARG A 164 -16.31 19.98 -1.62
CA ARG A 164 -17.55 19.84 -2.36
C ARG A 164 -17.31 19.14 -3.67
N LEU A 165 -18.11 18.13 -3.97
CA LEU A 165 -18.01 17.33 -5.18
C LEU A 165 -19.01 17.79 -6.22
N LYS A 166 -18.72 17.57 -7.51
CA LYS A 166 -19.63 17.87 -8.63
C LYS A 166 -20.73 16.81 -8.79
N ALA A 167 -20.50 15.60 -8.27
CA ALA A 167 -21.43 14.49 -8.20
C ALA A 167 -21.02 13.58 -7.03
N PRO A 168 -21.90 12.71 -6.51
CA PRO A 168 -21.55 11.72 -5.51
C PRO A 168 -20.36 10.87 -5.97
N TRP A 169 -19.36 10.71 -5.11
CA TRP A 169 -18.16 9.94 -5.41
C TRP A 169 -17.70 9.13 -4.21
N PRO A 170 -18.16 7.86 -4.11
CA PRO A 170 -17.81 6.99 -2.98
C PRO A 170 -16.31 6.72 -2.82
N ASP A 171 -15.53 6.83 -3.92
CA ASP A 171 -14.08 6.56 -3.93
C ASP A 171 -13.22 7.80 -3.66
N PHE A 172 -13.82 8.95 -3.32
CA PHE A 172 -13.06 10.19 -3.05
C PHE A 172 -11.93 9.95 -2.04
N LEU A 173 -12.24 9.34 -0.91
CA LEU A 173 -11.26 9.13 0.15
C LEU A 173 -10.15 8.15 -0.26
N THR A 174 -10.47 7.14 -1.05
CA THR A 174 -9.48 6.20 -1.61
C THR A 174 -8.39 6.95 -2.40
N PHE A 175 -8.81 7.87 -3.28
CA PHE A 175 -7.88 8.67 -4.08
C PHE A 175 -7.25 9.83 -3.31
N TYR A 176 -7.96 10.40 -2.34
CA TYR A 176 -7.45 11.50 -1.52
C TYR A 176 -6.49 11.04 -0.43
N SER A 177 -6.42 9.74 -0.11
CA SER A 177 -5.48 9.16 0.87
C SER A 177 -4.25 8.54 0.21
N GLY A 178 -4.12 7.22 0.27
CA GLY A 178 -2.92 6.49 -0.15
C GLY A 178 -2.80 6.19 -1.65
N ALA A 179 -3.89 6.36 -2.45
CA ALA A 179 -3.87 6.05 -3.87
C ALA A 179 -3.29 7.17 -4.75
N SER A 180 -3.04 8.35 -4.18
CA SER A 180 -2.42 9.48 -4.89
C SER A 180 -1.65 10.39 -3.94
N GLY A 181 -0.95 11.38 -4.49
CA GLY A 181 -0.29 12.44 -3.71
C GLY A 181 -1.21 13.59 -3.29
N ALA A 182 -2.52 13.54 -3.62
CA ALA A 182 -3.42 14.68 -3.48
C ALA A 182 -3.73 15.08 -2.03
N GLY A 183 -3.66 14.14 -1.10
CA GLY A 183 -3.93 14.37 0.32
C GLY A 183 -2.71 14.73 1.17
N TRP A 184 -1.52 14.86 0.57
CA TRP A 184 -0.29 15.23 1.27
C TRP A 184 -0.16 16.75 1.37
N ILE A 185 0.17 17.23 2.58
CA ILE A 185 0.03 18.65 2.93
C ILE A 185 1.41 19.31 3.06
N VAL A 186 1.53 20.51 2.49
CA VAL A 186 2.73 21.35 2.56
C VAL A 186 2.40 22.75 3.09
N PRO A 187 3.35 23.44 3.74
CA PRO A 187 3.10 24.76 4.33
C PRO A 187 2.98 25.84 3.24
N LYS A 188 1.77 26.40 3.08
CA LYS A 188 1.44 27.43 2.09
C LYS A 188 2.42 28.59 2.11
N LYS A 189 2.60 29.21 3.27
CA LYS A 189 3.44 30.41 3.41
C LYS A 189 4.88 30.16 3.00
N TYR A 190 5.43 29.02 3.40
CA TYR A 190 6.81 28.66 3.04
C TYR A 190 6.95 28.43 1.55
N VAL A 191 6.02 27.67 0.92
CA VAL A 191 6.05 27.43 -0.54
C VAL A 191 5.90 28.73 -1.30
N GLU A 192 5.01 29.64 -0.89
CA GLU A 192 4.84 30.96 -1.52
C GLU A 192 6.11 31.82 -1.38
N GLN A 193 6.83 31.72 -0.25
CA GLN A 193 8.06 32.47 0.00
C GLN A 193 9.24 31.98 -0.84
N VAL A 194 9.45 30.66 -0.95
CA VAL A 194 10.64 30.08 -1.60
C VAL A 194 10.41 29.68 -3.06
N GLY A 195 9.16 29.61 -3.47
CA GLY A 195 8.73 29.11 -4.78
C GLY A 195 8.92 27.60 -4.92
N GLU A 196 8.40 27.01 -5.98
CA GLU A 196 8.44 25.55 -6.23
C GLU A 196 9.87 25.00 -6.34
N THR A 197 10.77 25.74 -6.97
CA THR A 197 12.18 25.33 -7.08
C THR A 197 12.90 25.38 -5.75
N GLY A 198 12.62 26.41 -4.93
CA GLY A 198 13.17 26.54 -3.58
C GLY A 198 12.64 25.42 -2.68
N PHE A 199 11.35 25.11 -2.76
CA PHE A 199 10.74 24.02 -1.99
C PHE A 199 11.40 22.67 -2.28
N LYS A 200 11.64 22.34 -3.55
CA LYS A 200 12.34 21.08 -3.93
C LYS A 200 13.81 21.02 -3.48
N LYS A 201 14.46 22.15 -3.21
CA LYS A 201 15.83 22.19 -2.67
C LYS A 201 15.87 22.05 -1.15
N ALA A 202 14.86 22.53 -0.45
CA ALA A 202 14.75 22.49 1.00
C ALA A 202 13.27 22.22 1.38
N PRO A 203 12.79 20.99 1.23
CA PRO A 203 11.39 20.67 1.51
C PRO A 203 11.08 20.78 3.00
N VAL A 204 9.93 21.35 3.30
CA VAL A 204 9.35 21.42 4.64
C VAL A 204 8.04 20.65 4.63
N GLY A 205 7.96 19.60 5.44
CA GLY A 205 6.78 18.78 5.61
C GLY A 205 6.30 18.72 7.04
N ALA A 206 5.41 17.78 7.34
CA ALA A 206 4.89 17.49 8.68
C ALA A 206 5.13 16.04 9.09
N GLY A 207 6.02 15.33 8.40
CA GLY A 207 6.35 13.92 8.62
C GLY A 207 7.27 13.69 9.81
N PRO A 208 7.60 12.42 10.12
CA PRO A 208 8.44 12.06 11.27
C PRO A 208 9.89 12.51 11.16
N TYR A 209 10.39 12.79 9.96
CA TYR A 209 11.77 13.22 9.72
C TYR A 209 11.83 14.52 8.91
N LYS A 210 12.72 15.43 9.28
CA LYS A 210 13.01 16.69 8.60
C LYS A 210 14.14 16.50 7.59
N PHE A 211 14.05 17.16 6.45
CA PHE A 211 15.12 17.26 5.48
C PHE A 211 16.36 17.91 6.07
N VAL A 212 17.52 17.32 5.82
CA VAL A 212 18.84 17.89 6.19
C VAL A 212 19.65 18.24 4.94
N SER A 213 19.88 17.25 4.08
CA SER A 213 20.68 17.46 2.87
C SER A 213 20.34 16.42 1.77
N PHE A 214 20.60 16.81 0.53
CA PHE A 214 20.49 15.90 -0.61
C PHE A 214 21.68 16.08 -1.54
N THR A 215 22.38 14.99 -1.82
CA THR A 215 23.45 14.92 -2.82
C THR A 215 22.96 14.01 -3.95
N PRO A 216 22.65 14.58 -5.15
CA PRO A 216 22.12 13.79 -6.27
C PRO A 216 22.98 12.59 -6.62
N GLY A 217 22.35 11.42 -6.76
CA GLY A 217 23.03 10.16 -7.05
C GLY A 217 23.82 9.55 -5.90
N VAL A 218 23.85 10.19 -4.73
CA VAL A 218 24.58 9.72 -3.54
C VAL A 218 23.63 9.40 -2.41
N GLU A 219 23.03 10.43 -1.80
CA GLU A 219 22.17 10.23 -0.62
C GLU A 219 21.22 11.39 -0.33
N LEU A 220 20.17 11.06 0.41
CA LEU A 220 19.28 11.98 1.12
C LEU A 220 19.43 11.72 2.61
N ALA A 221 19.75 12.75 3.38
CA ALA A 221 19.82 12.72 4.84
C ALA A 221 18.65 13.48 5.47
N CYS A 222 18.05 12.86 6.48
CA CYS A 222 16.94 13.41 7.26
C CYS A 222 17.24 13.27 8.76
N GLU A 223 16.67 14.16 9.59
CA GLU A 223 16.74 14.07 11.06
C GLU A 223 15.36 13.96 11.70
N ALA A 224 15.27 13.29 12.83
CA ALA A 224 14.02 13.09 13.57
C ALA A 224 13.35 14.43 13.91
N PHE A 225 12.03 14.48 13.71
CA PHE A 225 11.20 15.61 14.11
C PHE A 225 10.58 15.34 15.49
N GLU A 226 11.15 15.95 16.53
CA GLU A 226 10.67 15.78 17.91
C GLU A 226 9.24 16.30 18.14
N GLY A 227 8.76 17.17 17.25
CA GLY A 227 7.39 17.68 17.25
C GLY A 227 6.37 16.80 16.51
N TYR A 228 6.76 15.61 16.06
CA TYR A 228 5.87 14.75 15.29
C TYR A 228 4.68 14.28 16.14
N TRP A 229 3.49 14.43 15.61
CA TRP A 229 2.23 14.25 16.34
C TRP A 229 1.95 12.81 16.76
N ARG A 230 2.38 11.81 15.96
CA ARG A 230 2.07 10.39 16.24
C ARG A 230 3.04 9.79 17.26
N LYS A 231 4.33 9.81 16.97
CA LYS A 231 5.38 9.25 17.81
C LYS A 231 6.71 9.86 17.41
N VAL A 232 7.46 10.38 18.35
CA VAL A 232 8.82 10.85 18.07
C VAL A 232 9.68 9.67 17.63
N PRO A 233 10.34 9.75 16.44
CA PRO A 233 11.23 8.68 16.00
C PRO A 233 12.34 8.41 17.02
N PRO A 234 12.63 7.15 17.38
CA PRO A 234 13.72 6.85 18.30
C PRO A 234 15.11 7.02 17.67
N ILE A 235 15.19 6.92 16.34
CA ILE A 235 16.45 7.04 15.59
C ILE A 235 16.62 8.48 15.13
N LYS A 236 17.76 9.11 15.47
CA LYS A 236 18.04 10.53 15.19
C LYS A 236 18.19 10.83 13.71
N GLN A 237 18.90 9.97 12.96
CA GLN A 237 19.19 10.21 11.56
C GLN A 237 18.66 9.06 10.69
N LEU A 238 17.95 9.43 9.61
CA LEU A 238 17.49 8.52 8.56
C LEU A 238 18.17 8.91 7.25
N VAL A 239 18.96 7.99 6.69
CA VAL A 239 19.70 8.22 5.43
C VAL A 239 19.22 7.24 4.36
N PHE A 240 18.88 7.76 3.19
CA PHE A 240 18.63 6.98 1.99
C PHE A 240 19.84 7.07 1.07
N LYS A 241 20.64 6.02 1.00
CA LYS A 241 21.85 5.94 0.17
C LYS A 241 21.52 5.32 -1.18
N VAL A 242 21.92 5.97 -2.27
CA VAL A 242 21.62 5.49 -3.63
C VAL A 242 22.63 4.41 -4.02
N ILE A 243 22.18 3.15 -4.14
CA ILE A 243 22.99 2.00 -4.57
C ILE A 243 22.14 1.17 -5.54
N PRO A 244 22.05 1.54 -6.84
CA PRO A 244 21.17 0.89 -7.80
C PRO A 244 21.57 -0.55 -8.10
N ASP A 245 22.88 -0.83 -8.17
CA ASP A 245 23.38 -2.19 -8.39
C ASP A 245 23.09 -3.08 -7.18
N GLU A 246 22.42 -4.19 -7.43
CA GLU A 246 21.89 -5.07 -6.40
C GLU A 246 22.99 -5.83 -5.64
N VAL A 247 24.01 -6.30 -6.36
CA VAL A 247 25.15 -7.03 -5.76
C VAL A 247 25.95 -6.08 -4.87
N THR A 248 26.20 -4.86 -5.34
CA THR A 248 26.87 -3.80 -4.55
C THR A 248 26.07 -3.46 -3.30
N ARG A 249 24.74 -3.39 -3.43
CA ARG A 249 23.84 -3.08 -2.29
C ARG A 249 23.83 -4.20 -1.26
N LEU A 250 23.85 -5.46 -1.70
CA LEU A 250 23.97 -6.61 -0.82
C LEU A 250 25.32 -6.63 -0.11
N ALA A 251 26.42 -6.42 -0.83
CA ALA A 251 27.76 -6.33 -0.26
C ALA A 251 27.89 -5.20 0.78
N ALA A 252 27.29 -4.05 0.54
CA ALA A 252 27.26 -2.93 1.49
C ALA A 252 26.50 -3.31 2.80
N LEU A 253 25.40 -4.08 2.70
CA LEU A 253 24.69 -4.61 3.86
C LEU A 253 25.56 -5.60 4.65
N GLN A 254 26.23 -6.53 3.96
CA GLN A 254 27.10 -7.53 4.59
C GLN A 254 28.26 -6.90 5.35
N ARG A 255 28.83 -5.79 4.84
CA ARG A 255 29.89 -5.01 5.50
C ARG A 255 29.37 -4.05 6.58
N GLY A 256 28.05 -3.86 6.71
CA GLY A 256 27.44 -2.92 7.66
C GLY A 256 27.55 -1.46 7.24
N GLU A 257 27.79 -1.16 5.96
CA GLU A 257 27.80 0.21 5.41
C GLU A 257 26.39 0.79 5.23
N ILE A 258 25.40 -0.11 5.15
CA ILE A 258 23.97 0.18 5.20
C ILE A 258 23.29 -0.78 6.16
N ASP A 259 22.17 -0.38 6.72
CA ASP A 259 21.39 -1.16 7.67
C ASP A 259 20.24 -1.94 7.02
N ILE A 260 19.72 -1.44 5.90
CA ILE A 260 18.66 -2.10 5.12
C ILE A 260 19.04 -2.03 3.65
N ALA A 261 19.09 -3.18 2.99
CA ALA A 261 19.22 -3.30 1.55
C ALA A 261 17.83 -3.48 0.94
N TYR A 262 17.31 -2.41 0.37
CA TYR A 262 15.95 -2.35 -0.15
C TYR A 262 15.86 -3.00 -1.54
N SER A 263 14.81 -3.81 -1.80
CA SER A 263 14.54 -4.49 -3.09
C SER A 263 15.68 -5.42 -3.52
N ILE A 264 15.64 -6.67 -3.03
CA ILE A 264 16.59 -7.75 -3.39
C ILE A 264 15.79 -8.86 -4.08
N ARG A 265 16.36 -9.44 -5.15
CA ARG A 265 15.77 -10.62 -5.81
C ARG A 265 15.97 -11.89 -4.99
N GLY A 266 15.10 -12.90 -5.19
CA GLY A 266 15.10 -14.13 -4.43
C GLY A 266 16.45 -14.85 -4.41
N GLU A 267 17.13 -14.93 -5.56
CA GLU A 267 18.45 -15.57 -5.67
C GLU A 267 19.50 -14.95 -4.74
N LEU A 268 19.58 -13.62 -4.69
CA LEU A 268 20.51 -12.90 -3.82
C LEU A 268 20.03 -12.86 -2.36
N ALA A 269 18.72 -12.88 -2.14
CA ALA A 269 18.16 -12.96 -0.80
C ALA A 269 18.48 -14.33 -0.13
N GLU A 270 18.62 -15.41 -0.91
CA GLU A 270 19.04 -16.71 -0.38
C GLU A 270 20.41 -16.65 0.31
N GLU A 271 21.37 -15.88 -0.24
CA GLU A 271 22.68 -15.69 0.37
C GLU A 271 22.59 -15.07 1.76
N LEU A 272 21.62 -14.19 2.00
CA LEU A 272 21.42 -13.53 3.30
C LEU A 272 21.03 -14.52 4.39
N LYS A 273 20.26 -15.57 4.08
CA LYS A 273 19.87 -16.60 5.05
C LYS A 273 21.07 -17.30 5.67
N HIS A 274 22.18 -17.36 4.94
CA HIS A 274 23.42 -18.00 5.39
C HIS A 274 24.42 -17.03 6.03
N THR A 275 24.10 -15.73 6.06
CA THR A 275 24.98 -14.70 6.66
C THR A 275 24.56 -14.43 8.11
N PRO A 276 25.39 -14.75 9.13
CA PRO A 276 25.02 -14.57 10.53
C PRO A 276 24.60 -13.14 10.86
N GLY A 277 23.45 -13.01 11.51
CA GLY A 277 22.91 -11.74 12.00
C GLY A 277 22.23 -10.88 10.93
N LEU A 278 22.20 -11.29 9.66
CA LEU A 278 21.35 -10.67 8.64
C LEU A 278 20.03 -11.43 8.53
N THR A 279 18.97 -10.72 8.17
CA THR A 279 17.63 -11.29 7.99
C THR A 279 16.98 -10.73 6.73
N ILE A 280 15.90 -11.38 6.30
CA ILE A 280 15.09 -10.93 5.17
C ILE A 280 13.74 -10.48 5.71
N THR A 281 13.30 -9.31 5.29
CA THR A 281 11.92 -8.87 5.46
C THR A 281 11.22 -8.94 4.11
N ALA A 282 10.06 -9.60 4.07
CA ALA A 282 9.22 -9.67 2.89
C ALA A 282 7.99 -8.77 3.10
N ALA A 283 7.79 -7.83 2.19
CA ALA A 283 6.61 -6.99 2.18
C ALA A 283 5.73 -7.34 0.98
N VAL A 284 4.59 -7.97 1.23
CA VAL A 284 3.61 -8.29 0.18
C VAL A 284 2.94 -6.99 -0.27
N GLY A 285 3.08 -6.69 -1.57
CA GLY A 285 2.54 -5.47 -2.17
C GLY A 285 1.12 -5.65 -2.70
N SER A 286 0.50 -4.53 -3.09
CA SER A 286 -0.76 -4.52 -3.85
C SER A 286 -0.54 -4.82 -5.34
N THR A 287 0.43 -5.68 -5.66
CA THR A 287 0.85 -5.99 -7.03
C THR A 287 0.58 -7.45 -7.37
N PRO A 288 -0.67 -7.82 -7.68
CA PRO A 288 -0.94 -9.13 -8.23
C PRO A 288 -0.35 -9.26 -9.63
N PHE A 289 0.18 -10.44 -9.93
CA PHE A 289 0.55 -10.91 -11.25
C PHE A 289 -0.49 -11.91 -11.74
N TRP A 290 -0.79 -11.86 -13.04
CA TRP A 290 -1.76 -12.75 -13.68
C TRP A 290 -1.42 -13.03 -15.13
N ILE A 291 -2.01 -14.08 -15.65
CA ILE A 291 -2.09 -14.36 -17.08
C ILE A 291 -3.42 -13.82 -17.60
N TYR A 292 -3.37 -13.07 -18.69
CA TYR A 292 -4.54 -12.53 -19.39
C TYR A 292 -4.60 -13.06 -20.83
N PHE A 293 -5.80 -13.19 -21.37
CA PHE A 293 -6.10 -13.75 -22.68
C PHE A 293 -6.76 -12.67 -23.56
N PRO A 294 -6.01 -11.81 -24.25
CA PRO A 294 -6.56 -10.72 -25.05
C PRO A 294 -7.62 -11.13 -26.07
N GLU A 295 -7.43 -12.31 -26.66
CA GLU A 295 -8.30 -12.83 -27.72
C GLU A 295 -9.48 -13.66 -27.20
N GLN A 296 -9.76 -13.69 -25.87
CA GLN A 296 -10.91 -14.41 -25.31
C GLN A 296 -12.27 -13.87 -25.81
N TRP A 297 -12.26 -12.69 -26.40
CA TRP A 297 -13.42 -12.00 -26.94
C TRP A 297 -13.72 -12.35 -28.41
N ASP A 298 -12.79 -13.02 -29.12
CA ASP A 298 -12.95 -13.49 -30.49
C ASP A 298 -13.46 -14.95 -30.49
N PRO A 299 -14.69 -15.23 -31.00
CA PRO A 299 -15.22 -16.58 -31.06
C PRO A 299 -14.38 -17.59 -31.87
N LYS A 300 -13.44 -17.10 -32.69
CA LYS A 300 -12.56 -17.95 -33.49
C LYS A 300 -11.27 -18.31 -32.72
N SER A 301 -10.98 -17.64 -31.63
CA SER A 301 -9.80 -17.90 -30.85
C SER A 301 -10.00 -19.08 -29.90
N PRO A 302 -9.00 -19.95 -29.71
CA PRO A 302 -9.02 -20.97 -28.65
C PRO A 302 -9.31 -20.38 -27.26
N TRP A 303 -8.88 -19.13 -27.01
CA TRP A 303 -9.07 -18.42 -25.74
C TRP A 303 -10.53 -18.06 -25.46
N HIS A 304 -11.42 -18.08 -26.46
CA HIS A 304 -12.85 -17.85 -26.26
C HIS A 304 -13.49 -18.94 -25.40
N ASP A 305 -13.04 -20.20 -25.56
CA ASP A 305 -13.51 -21.29 -24.72
C ASP A 305 -12.95 -21.16 -23.29
N GLN A 306 -13.84 -21.03 -22.32
CA GLN A 306 -13.50 -20.92 -20.92
C GLN A 306 -12.69 -22.12 -20.41
N ARG A 307 -12.93 -23.33 -20.94
CA ARG A 307 -12.20 -24.56 -20.54
C ARG A 307 -10.72 -24.46 -20.88
N VAL A 308 -10.35 -23.78 -21.97
CA VAL A 308 -8.96 -23.53 -22.34
C VAL A 308 -8.30 -22.59 -21.34
N ARG A 309 -8.99 -21.52 -20.90
CA ARG A 309 -8.48 -20.60 -19.88
C ARG A 309 -8.36 -21.27 -18.50
N GLN A 310 -9.33 -22.14 -18.15
CA GLN A 310 -9.25 -22.98 -16.96
C GLN A 310 -8.04 -23.91 -17.00
N ALA A 311 -7.77 -24.55 -18.15
CA ALA A 311 -6.62 -25.43 -18.32
C ALA A 311 -5.31 -24.69 -18.05
N VAL A 312 -5.14 -23.46 -18.52
CA VAL A 312 -3.99 -22.61 -18.16
C VAL A 312 -3.89 -22.41 -16.65
N SER A 313 -5.00 -22.08 -15.99
CA SER A 313 -4.99 -21.85 -14.54
C SER A 313 -4.57 -23.11 -13.76
N PHE A 314 -5.06 -24.29 -14.15
CA PHE A 314 -4.68 -25.56 -13.51
C PHE A 314 -3.27 -26.04 -13.90
N ALA A 315 -2.71 -25.56 -15.00
CA ALA A 315 -1.35 -25.94 -15.44
C ALA A 315 -0.24 -25.24 -14.65
N ILE A 316 -0.48 -24.08 -14.06
CA ILE A 316 0.55 -23.28 -13.40
C ILE A 316 0.82 -23.78 -11.98
N ASP A 317 2.04 -24.27 -11.75
CA ASP A 317 2.56 -24.64 -10.42
C ASP A 317 3.08 -23.41 -9.68
N ARG A 318 2.17 -22.72 -9.01
CA ARG A 318 2.45 -21.48 -8.30
C ARG A 318 3.36 -21.67 -7.08
N ASN A 319 3.27 -22.83 -6.42
CA ASN A 319 4.12 -23.12 -5.26
C ASN A 319 5.57 -23.24 -5.67
N THR A 320 5.88 -24.13 -6.62
CA THR A 320 7.25 -24.29 -7.13
C THR A 320 7.80 -22.99 -7.72
N MET A 321 6.96 -22.23 -8.44
CA MET A 321 7.36 -20.91 -8.96
C MET A 321 7.68 -19.92 -7.83
N ASN A 322 6.86 -19.87 -6.79
CA ASN A 322 7.05 -18.97 -5.64
C ASN A 322 8.33 -19.30 -4.88
N ASP A 323 8.56 -20.61 -4.62
CA ASP A 323 9.78 -21.08 -3.95
C ASP A 323 11.03 -20.72 -4.74
N ALA A 324 11.02 -20.97 -6.06
CA ALA A 324 12.17 -20.73 -6.91
C ALA A 324 12.48 -19.25 -7.16
N LEU A 325 11.46 -18.40 -7.31
CA LEU A 325 11.62 -17.00 -7.73
C LEU A 325 11.54 -15.98 -6.58
N ALA A 326 10.88 -16.33 -5.48
CA ALA A 326 10.62 -15.42 -4.37
C ALA A 326 10.78 -16.06 -2.98
N LEU A 327 11.46 -17.22 -2.88
CA LEU A 327 11.73 -17.94 -1.62
C LEU A 327 10.46 -18.24 -0.81
N GLY A 328 9.33 -18.48 -1.49
CA GLY A 328 8.04 -18.73 -0.86
C GLY A 328 7.34 -17.48 -0.30
N HIS A 329 7.89 -16.29 -0.50
CA HIS A 329 7.39 -15.06 0.14
C HIS A 329 6.24 -14.38 -0.61
N CYS A 330 5.97 -14.67 -1.88
CA CYS A 330 4.79 -14.15 -2.56
C CYS A 330 3.52 -14.77 -1.99
N HIS A 331 2.45 -13.98 -1.90
CA HIS A 331 1.15 -14.48 -1.47
C HIS A 331 0.39 -15.06 -2.67
N LEU A 332 0.12 -16.37 -2.65
CA LEU A 332 -0.66 -17.02 -3.69
C LEU A 332 -2.10 -16.54 -3.64
N THR A 333 -2.66 -16.23 -4.79
CA THR A 333 -4.02 -15.68 -4.89
C THR A 333 -4.76 -16.18 -6.12
N GLY A 334 -6.06 -16.38 -5.99
CA GLY A 334 -7.00 -16.60 -7.11
C GLY A 334 -7.58 -15.32 -7.69
N SER A 335 -7.05 -14.14 -7.30
CA SER A 335 -7.60 -12.83 -7.65
C SER A 335 -6.59 -11.93 -8.36
N VAL A 336 -7.08 -11.10 -9.27
CA VAL A 336 -6.36 -9.93 -9.82
C VAL A 336 -6.55 -8.68 -8.97
N PHE A 337 -7.43 -8.77 -7.98
CA PHE A 337 -7.65 -7.73 -6.98
C PHE A 337 -6.77 -8.02 -5.77
N PRO A 338 -6.01 -7.03 -5.27
CA PRO A 338 -5.20 -7.21 -4.08
C PRO A 338 -6.03 -7.47 -2.82
N GLU A 339 -5.56 -8.35 -1.96
CA GLU A 339 -6.20 -8.70 -0.68
C GLU A 339 -6.44 -7.48 0.23
N ASN A 340 -5.55 -6.52 0.20
CA ASN A 340 -5.64 -5.31 1.00
C ASN A 340 -6.54 -4.20 0.40
N PHE A 341 -7.16 -4.45 -0.75
CA PHE A 341 -8.09 -3.49 -1.35
C PHE A 341 -9.44 -3.52 -0.62
N ASP A 342 -10.00 -2.34 -0.43
CA ASP A 342 -11.37 -2.22 0.05
C ASP A 342 -12.33 -2.94 -0.89
N PHE A 343 -13.34 -3.62 -0.34
CA PHE A 343 -14.29 -4.50 -1.03
C PHE A 343 -13.69 -5.80 -1.60
N TYR A 344 -12.52 -6.24 -1.12
CA TYR A 344 -11.94 -7.50 -1.56
C TYR A 344 -12.84 -8.69 -1.20
N TRP A 345 -13.03 -9.59 -2.16
CA TRP A 345 -13.63 -10.90 -1.97
C TRP A 345 -12.55 -11.98 -2.05
N GLN A 346 -12.49 -12.85 -1.04
CA GLN A 346 -11.54 -13.94 -0.99
C GLN A 346 -11.96 -15.06 -1.96
N PRO A 347 -11.27 -15.27 -3.09
CA PRO A 347 -11.54 -16.40 -3.98
C PRO A 347 -11.03 -17.71 -3.38
N PRO A 348 -11.48 -18.86 -3.92
CA PRO A 348 -10.81 -20.14 -3.69
C PRO A 348 -9.33 -20.07 -4.09
N GLU A 349 -8.49 -20.79 -3.36
CA GLU A 349 -7.07 -20.89 -3.71
C GLU A 349 -6.90 -21.56 -5.09
N PRO A 350 -5.99 -21.03 -5.94
CA PRO A 350 -5.73 -21.64 -7.24
C PRO A 350 -5.04 -22.99 -7.06
N GLN A 351 -5.57 -23.99 -7.75
CA GLN A 351 -5.06 -25.36 -7.69
C GLN A 351 -4.10 -25.65 -8.84
N TYR A 352 -3.05 -26.43 -8.58
CA TYR A 352 -2.21 -27.03 -9.60
C TYR A 352 -2.71 -28.47 -9.88
N ASP A 353 -3.20 -28.71 -11.09
CA ASP A 353 -3.68 -30.01 -11.54
C ASP A 353 -3.48 -30.17 -13.06
N PRO A 354 -2.27 -30.57 -13.50
CA PRO A 354 -1.98 -30.71 -14.93
C PRO A 354 -2.80 -31.84 -15.59
N ALA A 355 -3.27 -32.84 -14.85
CA ALA A 355 -4.14 -33.88 -15.38
C ALA A 355 -5.51 -33.33 -15.72
N ARG A 356 -6.08 -32.51 -14.85
CA ARG A 356 -7.32 -31.78 -15.09
C ARG A 356 -7.17 -30.78 -16.24
N ALA A 357 -6.04 -30.07 -16.32
CA ALA A 357 -5.74 -29.17 -17.43
C ALA A 357 -5.79 -29.89 -18.79
N LYS A 358 -5.10 -31.06 -18.91
CA LYS A 358 -5.14 -31.88 -20.12
C LYS A 358 -6.55 -32.35 -20.46
N LYS A 359 -7.34 -32.78 -19.47
CA LYS A 359 -8.72 -33.20 -19.67
C LYS A 359 -9.58 -32.05 -20.22
N LEU A 360 -9.48 -30.85 -19.67
CA LEU A 360 -10.18 -29.65 -20.13
C LEU A 360 -9.82 -29.32 -21.60
N LEU A 361 -8.54 -29.43 -21.96
CA LEU A 361 -8.10 -29.24 -23.36
C LEU A 361 -8.71 -30.26 -24.31
N VAL A 362 -8.77 -31.55 -23.94
CA VAL A 362 -9.44 -32.60 -24.71
C VAL A 362 -10.93 -32.25 -24.91
N GLU A 363 -11.63 -31.88 -23.85
CA GLU A 363 -13.04 -31.48 -23.86
C GLU A 363 -13.28 -30.22 -24.72
N ALA A 364 -12.30 -29.33 -24.81
CA ALA A 364 -12.32 -28.13 -25.63
C ALA A 364 -11.94 -28.39 -27.12
N GLY A 365 -11.61 -29.64 -27.49
CA GLY A 365 -11.24 -30.01 -28.86
C GLY A 365 -9.74 -29.97 -29.17
N PHE A 366 -8.89 -29.87 -28.15
CA PHE A 366 -7.41 -29.83 -28.27
C PHE A 366 -6.72 -31.04 -27.64
N PRO A 367 -7.01 -32.31 -28.07
CA PRO A 367 -6.45 -33.50 -27.41
C PRO A 367 -4.94 -33.62 -27.52
N ASN A 368 -4.31 -32.98 -28.50
CA ASN A 368 -2.86 -32.94 -28.68
C ASN A 368 -2.24 -31.57 -28.31
N GLY A 369 -3.00 -30.73 -27.61
CA GLY A 369 -2.62 -29.35 -27.37
C GLY A 369 -2.71 -28.46 -28.62
N PHE A 370 -2.13 -27.26 -28.54
CA PHE A 370 -2.12 -26.31 -29.66
C PHE A 370 -0.98 -25.29 -29.50
N ASN A 371 -0.66 -24.61 -30.60
CA ASN A 371 0.26 -23.48 -30.60
C ASN A 371 -0.52 -22.20 -30.24
N ALA A 372 -0.22 -21.63 -29.09
CA ALA A 372 -0.87 -20.46 -28.54
C ALA A 372 -0.20 -19.12 -28.92
N GLY A 373 0.84 -19.16 -29.77
CA GLY A 373 1.54 -17.97 -30.23
C GLY A 373 2.52 -17.41 -29.19
N ASP A 374 2.41 -16.12 -28.93
CA ASP A 374 3.31 -15.41 -28.02
C ASP A 374 2.79 -15.41 -26.57
N TYR A 375 3.72 -15.55 -25.63
CA TYR A 375 3.57 -15.18 -24.21
C TYR A 375 4.31 -13.87 -23.99
N THR A 376 3.59 -12.76 -24.00
CA THR A 376 4.18 -11.42 -23.92
C THR A 376 4.23 -10.93 -22.48
N CYS A 377 5.38 -10.41 -22.06
CA CYS A 377 5.60 -9.84 -20.72
C CYS A 377 6.48 -8.59 -20.75
N ASP A 378 6.45 -7.81 -19.67
CA ASP A 378 7.49 -6.83 -19.37
C ASP A 378 8.81 -7.58 -19.12
N ALA A 379 9.88 -7.20 -19.81
CA ALA A 379 11.19 -7.85 -19.74
C ALA A 379 11.76 -7.94 -18.30
N SER A 380 11.39 -6.99 -17.43
CA SER A 380 11.79 -6.99 -16.02
C SER A 380 11.26 -8.21 -15.23
N TYR A 381 10.24 -8.90 -15.77
CA TYR A 381 9.57 -10.05 -15.13
C TYR A 381 9.52 -11.28 -16.06
N ALA A 382 10.47 -11.36 -16.99
CA ALA A 382 10.53 -12.47 -17.96
C ALA A 382 10.74 -13.83 -17.29
N ASN A 383 11.46 -13.87 -16.16
CA ASN A 383 11.69 -15.08 -15.38
C ASN A 383 10.39 -15.78 -14.93
N ILE A 384 9.33 -15.03 -14.61
CA ILE A 384 8.01 -15.58 -14.29
C ILE A 384 7.44 -16.31 -15.53
N GLY A 385 7.56 -15.67 -16.70
CA GLY A 385 7.14 -16.25 -17.98
C GLY A 385 7.90 -17.51 -18.35
N GLU A 386 9.22 -17.53 -18.16
CA GLU A 386 10.08 -18.70 -18.45
C GLU A 386 9.63 -19.95 -17.69
N VAL A 387 9.30 -19.81 -16.40
CA VAL A 387 8.79 -20.95 -15.61
C VAL A 387 7.37 -21.31 -16.05
N ALA A 388 6.50 -20.32 -16.29
CA ALA A 388 5.13 -20.57 -16.77
C ALA A 388 5.10 -21.32 -18.11
N LEU A 389 6.04 -21.03 -19.02
CA LEU A 389 6.14 -21.74 -20.30
C LEU A 389 6.34 -23.23 -20.13
N ASN A 390 7.19 -23.65 -19.19
CA ASN A 390 7.45 -25.07 -18.92
C ASN A 390 6.16 -25.78 -18.45
N ASN A 391 5.40 -25.15 -17.55
CA ASN A 391 4.13 -25.68 -17.07
C ASN A 391 3.09 -25.79 -18.22
N LEU A 392 2.99 -24.77 -19.08
CA LEU A 392 2.08 -24.79 -20.22
C LEU A 392 2.45 -25.87 -21.24
N LYS A 393 3.73 -26.04 -21.53
CA LYS A 393 4.25 -27.06 -22.43
C LYS A 393 3.92 -28.47 -21.95
N GLU A 394 3.99 -28.71 -20.65
CA GLU A 394 3.65 -30.01 -20.04
C GLU A 394 2.21 -30.44 -20.34
N VAL A 395 1.28 -29.52 -20.44
CA VAL A 395 -0.13 -29.81 -20.77
C VAL A 395 -0.44 -29.69 -22.26
N GLY A 396 0.57 -29.41 -23.12
CA GLY A 396 0.42 -29.35 -24.57
C GLY A 396 0.16 -27.96 -25.14
N ILE A 397 0.18 -26.89 -24.32
CA ILE A 397 0.06 -25.51 -24.78
C ILE A 397 1.47 -24.99 -25.13
N GLN A 398 1.74 -24.82 -26.43
CA GLN A 398 3.04 -24.34 -26.91
C GLN A 398 2.98 -22.82 -27.08
N VAL A 399 3.91 -22.11 -26.42
CA VAL A 399 4.02 -20.66 -26.49
C VAL A 399 5.48 -20.24 -26.66
N ARG A 400 5.68 -19.09 -27.24
CA ARG A 400 6.99 -18.44 -27.39
C ARG A 400 7.07 -17.24 -26.46
N LEU A 401 8.08 -17.20 -25.58
CA LEU A 401 8.31 -16.03 -24.73
C LEU A 401 8.69 -14.81 -25.60
N ARG A 402 8.01 -13.70 -25.34
CA ARG A 402 8.23 -12.42 -25.99
C ARG A 402 8.34 -11.31 -24.94
N PRO A 403 9.50 -11.14 -24.32
CA PRO A 403 9.73 -10.03 -23.41
C PRO A 403 9.85 -8.74 -24.22
N LEU A 404 9.15 -7.72 -23.77
CA LEU A 404 9.22 -6.36 -24.32
C LEU A 404 9.82 -5.42 -23.28
N GLU A 405 10.56 -4.42 -23.76
CA GLU A 405 10.93 -3.31 -22.91
C GLU A 405 9.67 -2.67 -22.30
N ARG A 406 9.77 -2.20 -21.06
CA ARG A 406 8.64 -1.78 -20.25
C ARG A 406 7.72 -0.77 -20.94
N ALA A 407 8.28 0.30 -21.53
CA ALA A 407 7.48 1.32 -22.20
C ALA A 407 6.78 0.75 -23.45
N ALA A 408 7.49 -0.08 -24.24
CA ALA A 408 6.91 -0.75 -25.40
C ALA A 408 5.81 -1.75 -25.00
N PHE A 409 5.98 -2.48 -23.89
CA PHE A 409 4.96 -3.37 -23.36
C PHE A 409 3.66 -2.61 -23.03
N PHE A 410 3.77 -1.54 -22.23
CA PHE A 410 2.60 -0.76 -21.83
C PHE A 410 1.95 -0.02 -23.01
N SER A 411 2.74 0.52 -23.95
CA SER A 411 2.19 1.11 -25.17
C SER A 411 1.37 0.10 -25.96
N ALA A 412 1.92 -1.10 -26.22
CA ALA A 412 1.22 -2.16 -26.93
C ALA A 412 -0.04 -2.65 -26.17
N TYR A 413 0.01 -2.68 -24.84
CA TYR A 413 -1.14 -3.06 -24.01
C TYR A 413 -2.26 -2.02 -24.10
N LEU A 414 -1.93 -0.72 -23.97
CA LEU A 414 -2.87 0.40 -24.09
C LEU A 414 -3.51 0.46 -25.47
N GLU A 415 -2.72 0.23 -26.52
CA GLU A 415 -3.18 0.22 -27.90
C GLU A 415 -3.92 -1.05 -28.32
N LYS A 416 -4.13 -2.00 -27.39
CA LYS A 416 -4.82 -3.28 -27.62
C LYS A 416 -4.17 -4.14 -28.71
N LYS A 417 -2.83 -4.07 -28.85
CA LYS A 417 -2.06 -4.77 -29.89
C LYS A 417 -1.52 -6.14 -29.45
N LEU A 418 -1.59 -6.48 -28.17
CA LEU A 418 -1.08 -7.75 -27.64
C LEU A 418 -2.06 -8.88 -27.98
N LYS A 419 -1.51 -10.06 -28.28
CA LYS A 419 -2.25 -11.28 -28.65
C LYS A 419 -1.71 -12.48 -27.87
N GLY A 420 -2.39 -13.63 -28.02
CA GLY A 420 -2.01 -14.88 -27.35
C GLY A 420 -2.14 -14.77 -25.82
N ILE A 421 -1.06 -14.91 -25.13
CA ILE A 421 -0.99 -14.78 -23.66
C ILE A 421 -0.26 -13.49 -23.29
N VAL A 422 -0.78 -12.78 -22.31
CA VAL A 422 -0.15 -11.60 -21.73
C VAL A 422 0.05 -11.79 -20.22
N GLN A 423 1.28 -11.69 -19.75
CA GLN A 423 1.58 -11.59 -18.32
C GLN A 423 1.32 -10.16 -17.87
N GLY A 424 0.24 -9.96 -17.14
CA GLY A 424 -0.13 -8.67 -16.58
C GLY A 424 0.26 -8.54 -15.11
N ALA A 425 0.42 -7.32 -14.68
CA ALA A 425 0.59 -6.94 -13.28
C ALA A 425 0.13 -5.50 -13.08
N SER A 426 -0.25 -5.15 -11.85
CA SER A 426 -0.49 -3.75 -11.51
C SER A 426 -0.25 -3.51 -10.03
N GLY A 427 0.63 -2.56 -9.73
CA GLY A 427 0.88 -2.07 -8.37
C GLY A 427 0.13 -0.79 -8.02
N ALA A 428 -0.76 -0.32 -8.90
CA ALA A 428 -1.54 0.89 -8.63
C ALA A 428 -2.43 0.71 -7.40
N PHE A 429 -2.36 1.67 -6.48
CA PHE A 429 -3.24 1.72 -5.33
C PHE A 429 -4.67 2.08 -5.74
N GLY A 430 -5.63 1.75 -4.88
CA GLY A 430 -7.03 1.98 -5.13
C GLY A 430 -7.89 1.04 -4.29
N ASN A 431 -9.01 0.66 -4.85
CA ASN A 431 -9.92 -0.36 -4.33
C ASN A 431 -10.36 -1.31 -5.45
N VAL A 432 -11.23 -2.26 -5.15
CA VAL A 432 -11.76 -3.22 -6.14
C VAL A 432 -12.44 -2.51 -7.32
N ALA A 433 -13.22 -1.45 -7.08
CA ALA A 433 -13.90 -0.74 -8.16
C ALA A 433 -12.91 -0.10 -9.14
N THR A 434 -11.86 0.56 -8.64
CA THR A 434 -10.84 1.20 -9.50
C THR A 434 -10.02 0.19 -10.30
N ARG A 435 -9.75 -0.99 -9.73
CA ARG A 435 -9.08 -2.09 -10.44
C ARG A 435 -9.99 -2.69 -11.51
N ALA A 436 -11.28 -2.89 -11.20
CA ALA A 436 -12.27 -3.37 -12.16
C ALA A 436 -12.44 -2.39 -13.34
N GLU A 437 -12.50 -1.08 -13.04
CA GLU A 437 -12.56 -0.01 -14.06
C GLU A 437 -11.40 -0.12 -15.06
N ALA A 438 -10.19 -0.32 -14.57
CA ALA A 438 -9.00 -0.34 -15.41
C ALA A 438 -8.85 -1.60 -16.26
N PHE A 439 -9.21 -2.79 -15.74
CA PHE A 439 -8.81 -4.07 -16.32
C PHE A 439 -9.97 -4.99 -16.73
N VAL A 440 -11.20 -4.74 -16.26
CA VAL A 440 -12.29 -5.73 -16.35
C VAL A 440 -13.47 -5.23 -17.18
N VAL A 441 -13.91 -3.98 -17.00
CA VAL A 441 -15.13 -3.46 -17.58
C VAL A 441 -14.95 -2.83 -18.96
N LYS A 442 -16.04 -2.64 -19.68
CA LYS A 442 -16.05 -2.04 -21.00
C LYS A 442 -15.42 -0.64 -21.01
N GLY A 443 -14.48 -0.43 -21.91
CA GLY A 443 -13.78 0.85 -22.04
C GLY A 443 -12.62 1.02 -21.06
N GLY A 444 -12.37 0.04 -20.20
CA GLY A 444 -11.24 0.07 -19.27
C GLY A 444 -9.89 0.20 -19.98
N THR A 445 -8.99 0.94 -19.35
CA THR A 445 -7.68 1.29 -19.92
C THR A 445 -6.94 0.07 -20.47
N TYR A 446 -6.99 -1.05 -19.76
CA TYR A 446 -6.30 -2.29 -20.13
C TYR A 446 -7.25 -3.43 -20.51
N ALA A 447 -8.57 -3.23 -20.45
CA ALA A 447 -9.55 -4.23 -20.85
C ALA A 447 -9.66 -4.33 -22.37
N TYR A 448 -9.57 -5.53 -22.93
CA TYR A 448 -9.75 -5.80 -24.37
C TYR A 448 -11.20 -6.09 -24.75
N GLY A 449 -12.04 -6.37 -23.77
CA GLY A 449 -13.45 -6.61 -23.87
C GLY A 449 -14.04 -6.77 -22.46
N SER A 450 -15.33 -7.01 -22.37
CA SER A 450 -16.04 -7.17 -21.10
C SER A 450 -17.25 -8.09 -21.23
N TYR A 451 -17.81 -8.50 -20.11
CA TYR A 451 -19.07 -9.23 -20.03
C TYR A 451 -20.19 -8.29 -19.58
N PRO A 452 -21.37 -8.28 -20.25
CA PRO A 452 -22.47 -7.36 -19.94
C PRO A 452 -22.98 -7.44 -18.48
N ASP A 453 -22.96 -8.62 -17.88
CA ASP A 453 -23.35 -8.84 -16.49
C ASP A 453 -22.37 -8.19 -15.50
N ILE A 454 -21.07 -8.21 -15.81
CA ILE A 454 -20.03 -7.51 -15.04
C ILE A 454 -20.16 -5.99 -15.21
N ASP A 455 -20.37 -5.51 -16.44
CA ASP A 455 -20.55 -4.09 -16.72
C ASP A 455 -21.79 -3.53 -16.00
N ALA A 456 -22.88 -4.29 -15.92
CA ALA A 456 -24.08 -3.89 -15.19
C ALA A 456 -23.83 -3.73 -13.68
N LEU A 457 -23.17 -4.71 -13.05
CA LEU A 457 -22.78 -4.62 -11.63
C LEU A 457 -21.85 -3.45 -11.36
N PHE A 458 -20.92 -3.20 -12.29
CA PHE A 458 -20.00 -2.07 -12.15
C PHE A 458 -20.72 -0.72 -12.25
N ALA A 459 -21.66 -0.58 -13.16
CA ALA A 459 -22.47 0.63 -13.30
C ALA A 459 -23.34 0.88 -12.06
N GLU A 460 -23.94 -0.17 -11.50
CA GLU A 460 -24.78 -0.08 -10.29
C GLU A 460 -23.96 0.35 -9.08
N GLN A 461 -22.79 -0.28 -8.83
CA GLN A 461 -21.93 0.05 -7.68
C GLN A 461 -21.37 1.47 -7.75
N ALA A 462 -21.21 2.06 -8.94
CA ALA A 462 -20.58 3.36 -9.12
C ALA A 462 -21.36 4.52 -8.46
N THR A 463 -22.67 4.34 -8.27
CA THR A 463 -23.57 5.31 -7.64
C THR A 463 -24.12 4.85 -6.28
N GLU A 464 -23.81 3.62 -5.85
CA GLU A 464 -24.30 3.07 -4.58
C GLU A 464 -23.52 3.66 -3.40
N MET A 465 -24.23 4.36 -2.52
CA MET A 465 -23.67 4.99 -1.33
C MET A 465 -23.76 4.12 -0.08
N ASP A 466 -24.67 3.14 -0.05
CA ASP A 466 -24.73 2.15 1.02
C ASP A 466 -23.54 1.19 0.89
N ARG A 467 -22.63 1.25 1.87
CA ARG A 467 -21.41 0.44 1.85
C ARG A 467 -21.67 -1.07 1.78
N ALA A 468 -22.72 -1.56 2.47
CA ALA A 468 -23.00 -3.00 2.49
C ALA A 468 -23.51 -3.48 1.13
N LYS A 469 -24.41 -2.73 0.49
CA LYS A 469 -24.89 -3.01 -0.86
C LYS A 469 -23.76 -2.92 -1.88
N ARG A 470 -22.95 -1.85 -1.81
CA ARG A 470 -21.80 -1.69 -2.69
C ARG A 470 -20.80 -2.85 -2.55
N THR A 471 -20.56 -3.31 -1.31
CA THR A 471 -19.73 -4.48 -1.04
C THR A 471 -20.31 -5.73 -1.72
N ALA A 472 -21.61 -5.97 -1.61
CA ALA A 472 -22.25 -7.12 -2.23
C ALA A 472 -22.13 -7.10 -3.77
N LEU A 473 -22.33 -5.94 -4.39
CA LEU A 473 -22.17 -5.77 -5.85
C LEU A 473 -20.73 -6.05 -6.30
N LEU A 474 -19.75 -5.49 -5.59
CA LEU A 474 -18.33 -5.67 -5.91
C LEU A 474 -17.84 -7.10 -5.61
N HIS A 475 -18.38 -7.76 -4.58
CA HIS A 475 -18.12 -9.19 -4.35
C HIS A 475 -18.68 -10.04 -5.50
N ARG A 476 -19.92 -9.77 -5.93
CA ARG A 476 -20.53 -10.53 -7.06
C ARG A 476 -19.75 -10.29 -8.36
N LEU A 477 -19.29 -9.08 -8.62
CA LEU A 477 -18.41 -8.76 -9.76
C LEU A 477 -17.13 -9.62 -9.72
N GLN A 478 -16.44 -9.66 -8.58
CA GLN A 478 -15.21 -10.46 -8.41
C GLN A 478 -15.47 -11.96 -8.61
N GLN A 479 -16.59 -12.48 -8.07
CA GLN A 479 -17.01 -13.86 -8.29
C GLN A 479 -17.17 -14.17 -9.79
N LEU A 480 -17.84 -13.30 -10.54
CA LEU A 480 -18.00 -13.48 -11.99
C LEU A 480 -16.65 -13.44 -12.73
N VAL A 481 -15.74 -12.53 -12.35
CA VAL A 481 -14.38 -12.49 -12.91
C VAL A 481 -13.66 -13.82 -12.70
N HIS A 482 -13.78 -14.38 -11.51
CA HIS A 482 -13.20 -15.68 -11.14
C HIS A 482 -13.91 -16.84 -11.88
N GLU A 483 -15.24 -16.92 -11.82
CA GLU A 483 -16.05 -17.98 -12.44
C GLU A 483 -15.85 -18.08 -13.95
N LYS A 484 -15.69 -16.92 -14.63
CA LYS A 484 -15.48 -16.84 -16.08
C LYS A 484 -14.02 -17.05 -16.51
N TYR A 485 -13.09 -17.20 -15.57
CA TYR A 485 -11.65 -17.32 -15.85
C TYR A 485 -11.15 -16.24 -16.82
N ILE A 486 -11.53 -14.99 -16.58
CA ILE A 486 -11.07 -13.85 -17.39
C ILE A 486 -9.55 -13.72 -17.31
N PHE A 487 -9.01 -14.07 -16.15
CA PHE A 487 -7.59 -14.11 -15.82
C PHE A 487 -7.23 -15.47 -15.20
N ALA A 488 -5.94 -15.83 -15.28
CA ALA A 488 -5.35 -16.85 -14.44
C ALA A 488 -4.35 -16.17 -13.49
N PRO A 489 -4.74 -15.82 -12.25
CA PRO A 489 -3.87 -15.17 -11.28
C PRO A 489 -2.68 -16.06 -10.92
N ILE A 490 -1.54 -15.44 -10.63
CA ILE A 490 -0.31 -16.13 -10.21
C ILE A 490 -0.09 -15.93 -8.72
N TRP A 491 0.23 -14.70 -8.29
CA TRP A 491 0.46 -14.30 -6.90
C TRP A 491 0.34 -12.80 -6.70
N GLN A 492 0.29 -12.35 -5.46
CA GLN A 492 0.67 -11.00 -5.06
C GLN A 492 2.17 -10.96 -4.79
N ASN A 493 2.87 -10.04 -5.46
CA ASN A 493 4.32 -9.97 -5.40
C ASN A 493 4.79 -9.50 -4.02
N ALA A 494 5.84 -10.14 -3.50
CA ALA A 494 6.55 -9.68 -2.32
C ALA A 494 7.82 -8.92 -2.72
N LEU A 495 8.07 -7.80 -2.06
CA LEU A 495 9.35 -7.11 -2.10
C LEU A 495 10.22 -7.62 -0.97
N LEU A 496 11.37 -8.18 -1.31
CA LEU A 496 12.34 -8.65 -0.32
C LEU A 496 13.33 -7.54 -0.01
N SER A 497 13.63 -7.36 1.26
CA SER A 497 14.65 -6.43 1.75
C SER A 497 15.58 -7.16 2.73
N GLY A 498 16.88 -6.96 2.57
CA GLY A 498 17.88 -7.44 3.52
C GLY A 498 17.96 -6.50 4.72
N VAL A 499 18.00 -7.06 5.92
CA VAL A 499 18.02 -6.31 7.19
C VAL A 499 19.30 -6.62 7.96
N GLY A 500 20.02 -5.58 8.31
CA GLY A 500 21.32 -5.62 8.98
C GLY A 500 21.26 -5.97 10.46
N ARG A 501 22.43 -6.29 11.03
CA ARG A 501 22.59 -6.82 12.39
C ARG A 501 22.07 -5.89 13.48
N ARG A 502 22.19 -4.57 13.27
CA ARG A 502 21.81 -3.53 14.23
C ARG A 502 20.30 -3.25 14.25
N VAL A 503 19.58 -3.65 13.21
CA VAL A 503 18.15 -3.35 13.09
C VAL A 503 17.35 -4.32 13.96
N ASP A 504 16.48 -3.80 14.80
CA ASP A 504 15.49 -4.55 15.55
C ASP A 504 14.16 -4.58 14.76
N GLN A 505 13.60 -3.40 14.46
CA GLN A 505 12.41 -3.26 13.63
C GLN A 505 12.74 -2.43 12.38
N SER A 506 12.60 -3.03 11.20
CA SER A 506 12.85 -2.37 9.91
C SER A 506 11.69 -1.50 9.43
N GLY A 507 10.49 -1.68 9.99
CA GLY A 507 9.27 -0.98 9.55
C GLY A 507 8.68 -1.49 8.24
N PHE A 508 9.48 -2.09 7.35
CA PHE A 508 9.00 -2.63 6.07
C PHE A 508 8.08 -3.83 6.29
N GLY A 509 6.96 -3.86 5.53
CA GLY A 509 5.93 -4.89 5.67
C GLY A 509 4.88 -4.61 6.76
N LEU A 510 5.08 -3.63 7.63
CA LEU A 510 4.09 -3.25 8.65
C LEU A 510 2.82 -2.63 8.03
N ILE A 511 2.96 -1.94 6.91
CA ILE A 511 1.83 -1.36 6.16
C ILE A 511 1.48 -2.31 5.02
N LYS A 512 0.42 -3.10 5.20
CA LYS A 512 -0.02 -4.06 4.19
C LYS A 512 -0.28 -3.40 2.84
N GLY A 513 0.25 -3.98 1.77
CA GLY A 513 0.10 -3.50 0.41
C GLY A 513 1.00 -2.34 0.01
N PHE A 514 1.78 -1.78 0.93
CA PHE A 514 2.71 -0.66 0.69
C PHE A 514 4.17 -1.08 0.93
N PRO A 515 4.72 -1.95 0.07
CA PRO A 515 6.05 -2.52 0.28
C PRO A 515 7.19 -1.50 0.13
N TYR A 516 6.90 -0.33 -0.45
CA TYR A 516 7.87 0.72 -0.74
C TYR A 516 7.97 1.78 0.35
N THR A 517 7.31 1.60 1.48
CA THR A 517 7.37 2.53 2.59
C THR A 517 7.27 1.84 3.94
N ALA A 518 7.55 2.59 4.98
CA ALA A 518 7.47 2.16 6.37
C ALA A 518 6.92 3.30 7.24
N PRO A 519 6.32 3.00 8.38
CA PRO A 519 6.12 4.00 9.42
C PRO A 519 7.48 4.26 10.07
N TYR A 520 8.25 5.21 9.51
CA TYR A 520 9.66 5.43 9.89
C TYR A 520 9.86 5.81 11.37
N GLU A 521 8.83 6.35 12.00
CA GLU A 521 8.80 6.59 13.43
C GLU A 521 8.74 5.32 14.30
N ASP A 522 8.51 4.18 13.68
CA ASP A 522 8.46 2.88 14.36
C ASP A 522 9.73 2.02 14.15
N LEU A 523 10.71 2.54 13.40
CA LEU A 523 11.99 1.88 13.22
C LEU A 523 12.76 1.87 14.56
N THR A 524 13.42 0.73 14.85
CA THR A 524 14.28 0.61 16.04
C THR A 524 15.60 -0.09 15.73
N LEU A 525 16.63 0.28 16.45
CA LEU A 525 17.92 -0.39 16.47
C LEU A 525 18.01 -1.26 17.74
N LYS A 526 18.81 -2.32 17.67
CA LYS A 526 19.17 -3.15 18.84
C LYS A 526 20.10 -2.35 19.74
N ASP A 527 19.99 -2.59 21.04
CA ASP A 527 20.86 -2.04 22.06
C ASP A 527 22.31 -2.52 21.89
#